data_9f2524e5abddaa50929578454ff68637
#
_entry.id   9f2524e5abddaa50929578454ff68637
#
_cell.length_a   1.000
_cell.length_b   1.000
_cell.length_c   1.000
_cell.angle_alpha   90.00
_cell.angle_beta   90.00
_cell.angle_gamma   90.00
#
_symmetry.space_group_name_H-M   'P 1'
#
loop_
_entity.id
_entity.type
_entity.pdbx_description
1 polymer ?
#
loop_
_entity_poly.entity_id
_entity_poly.type
_entity_poly.pdbx_seq_one_letter_code
_entity_poly.pdbx_strand_id
1 'polypeptide(L)'
;MNPELLVLYPSYAAAMKKAKGQALASVNLIDGKAKQFDDGLYAALDQAYYQGHGAAMKSHLKLVRAIYDKVAKGSPAADYLGAGLVLAKEPIEASAKSRSSAESFASKEIFSKPIGVYTWTPTLSNLFRVLRFYAQPILDPAISREIARVLAEDEALRADYEKAIGFTDKLSNPLVGASPASLIEKPDLAAGARISLFPPSSSREGDLFNKLFPRGVPENVDLMRELIISIRTGKEDLKPRKDGGWYDYQVYALETLLLPEKGAEASKLLLTKLYKKRMLEAFKALITKRREIHVRQLEVPGTKAEPVRDLEYVQPRLRVEPNPTYYLRTARSYAFLANFLESTLGESTLKSIHGLREDGPRELDLHAELRMMRNLFYGLHLLSTEDIGLVPALFEGEAVDRAACEKIATDWLTSRDKDPDLSADTRVSVPIFYDQRKNVTRLWMTVGVRLAKLDTRYVRAPRARPEDGSKDWAVVADHKLIANEYVIPVDELAEVEIRGGRVLNRADLRAICDAMKTKAKIVEAIKKR
;
A
#
# COMPACT_ATOMS: atom_id res chain seq x y z
N MET A 1 17.44 -2.51 -31.73
CA MET A 1 17.29 -3.11 -30.39
C MET A 1 17.38 -1.95 -29.43
N ASN A 2 16.25 -1.48 -28.90
CA ASN A 2 16.25 -0.41 -27.91
C ASN A 2 16.93 -0.99 -26.67
N PRO A 3 18.03 -0.43 -26.18
CA PRO A 3 18.52 -0.84 -24.91
C PRO A 3 17.49 -0.33 -23.88
N GLU A 4 16.52 -1.15 -23.54
CA GLU A 4 16.03 -1.09 -22.18
C GLU A 4 17.30 -1.04 -21.37
N LEU A 5 17.53 0.07 -20.70
CA LEU A 5 18.72 0.23 -19.90
C LEU A 5 18.66 -0.85 -18.83
N LEU A 6 19.32 -1.96 -19.09
CA LEU A 6 19.37 -3.16 -18.24
C LEU A 6 20.04 -2.86 -16.89
N VAL A 7 20.46 -1.61 -16.70
CA VAL A 7 21.05 -1.13 -15.45
C VAL A 7 19.92 -0.80 -14.48
N LEU A 8 19.88 -1.51 -13.38
CA LEU A 8 18.96 -1.24 -12.28
C LEU A 8 19.49 -0.09 -11.43
N TYR A 9 18.67 0.94 -11.28
CA TYR A 9 18.96 2.07 -10.41
C TYR A 9 18.42 1.81 -9.00
N PRO A 10 19.14 2.19 -7.93
CA PRO A 10 18.68 1.96 -6.56
C PRO A 10 17.49 2.84 -6.16
N SER A 11 17.28 3.97 -6.86
CA SER A 11 16.20 4.91 -6.57
C SER A 11 15.70 5.60 -7.83
N TYR A 12 14.51 6.20 -7.74
CA TYR A 12 13.94 7.04 -8.81
C TYR A 12 14.82 8.26 -9.09
N ALA A 13 15.37 8.91 -8.07
CA ALA A 13 16.28 10.06 -8.26
C ALA A 13 17.51 9.66 -9.07
N ALA A 14 18.09 8.48 -8.82
CA ALA A 14 19.21 7.97 -9.60
C ALA A 14 18.85 7.72 -11.07
N ALA A 15 17.64 7.16 -11.32
CA ALA A 15 17.13 6.94 -12.67
C ALA A 15 16.87 8.27 -13.40
N MET A 16 16.23 9.24 -12.73
CA MET A 16 15.94 10.57 -13.28
C MET A 16 17.22 11.33 -13.66
N LYS A 17 18.22 11.31 -12.77
CA LYS A 17 19.52 11.94 -13.04
C LYS A 17 20.19 11.33 -14.27
N LYS A 18 20.09 10.01 -14.46
CA LYS A 18 20.65 9.34 -15.64
C LYS A 18 19.93 9.71 -16.93
N ALA A 19 18.63 9.92 -16.88
CA ALA A 19 17.83 10.31 -18.03
C ALA A 19 18.04 11.78 -18.48
N LYS A 20 18.85 12.59 -17.77
CA LYS A 20 19.23 13.95 -18.14
C LYS A 20 18.04 14.86 -18.52
N GLY A 21 16.98 14.83 -17.73
CA GLY A 21 15.80 15.68 -17.96
C GLY A 21 14.82 15.18 -19.04
N GLN A 22 15.15 14.09 -19.77
CA GLN A 22 14.21 13.47 -20.72
C GLN A 22 13.17 12.57 -19.99
N ALA A 23 13.38 12.29 -18.72
CA ALA A 23 12.47 11.48 -17.95
C ALA A 23 11.21 12.25 -17.57
N LEU A 24 10.07 11.70 -17.98
CA LEU A 24 8.76 12.10 -17.52
C LEU A 24 8.43 11.41 -16.20
N ALA A 25 7.78 12.14 -15.28
CA ALA A 25 7.31 11.55 -14.05
C ALA A 25 6.26 10.47 -14.36
N SER A 26 6.55 9.24 -14.03
CA SER A 26 5.64 8.09 -14.24
C SER A 26 4.73 7.88 -13.03
N VAL A 27 3.64 7.12 -13.24
CA VAL A 27 2.80 6.65 -12.13
C VAL A 27 3.63 5.90 -11.09
N ASN A 28 4.61 5.09 -11.50
CA ASN A 28 5.50 4.39 -10.58
C ASN A 28 6.33 5.34 -9.70
N LEU A 29 6.87 6.41 -10.30
CA LEU A 29 7.63 7.42 -9.57
C LEU A 29 6.73 8.15 -8.57
N ILE A 30 5.56 8.61 -9.03
CA ILE A 30 4.59 9.35 -8.22
C ILE A 30 4.04 8.47 -7.09
N ASP A 31 3.75 7.21 -7.37
CA ASP A 31 3.36 6.24 -6.33
C ASP A 31 4.51 5.95 -5.36
N GLY A 32 5.76 6.02 -5.81
CA GLY A 32 6.92 5.96 -4.94
C GLY A 32 6.91 7.04 -3.86
N LYS A 33 6.52 8.29 -4.24
CA LYS A 33 6.29 9.39 -3.29
C LYS A 33 5.16 9.07 -2.32
N ALA A 34 4.02 8.59 -2.83
CA ALA A 34 2.88 8.19 -2.03
C ALA A 34 3.24 7.07 -1.04
N LYS A 35 3.92 6.02 -1.52
CA LYS A 35 4.35 4.89 -0.70
C LYS A 35 5.27 5.29 0.46
N GLN A 36 6.23 6.17 0.22
CA GLN A 36 7.14 6.63 1.27
C GLN A 36 6.42 7.50 2.31
N PHE A 37 5.44 8.29 1.86
CA PHE A 37 4.56 8.99 2.79
C PHE A 37 3.72 8.01 3.62
N ASP A 38 3.08 7.04 2.98
CA ASP A 38 2.24 6.05 3.64
C ASP A 38 3.03 5.24 4.69
N ASP A 39 4.26 4.81 4.35
CA ASP A 39 5.15 4.14 5.30
C ASP A 39 5.47 5.02 6.51
N GLY A 40 5.83 6.27 6.26
CA GLY A 40 6.13 7.24 7.28
C GLY A 40 4.94 7.56 8.18
N LEU A 41 3.74 7.61 7.62
CA LEU A 41 2.48 7.81 8.36
C LEU A 41 2.20 6.64 9.30
N TYR A 42 2.23 5.39 8.80
CA TYR A 42 2.00 4.21 9.63
C TYR A 42 3.03 4.10 10.76
N ALA A 43 4.31 4.31 10.44
CA ALA A 43 5.37 4.29 11.42
C ALA A 43 5.19 5.39 12.49
N ALA A 44 4.80 6.60 12.07
CA ALA A 44 4.56 7.72 12.97
C ALA A 44 3.38 7.48 13.91
N LEU A 45 2.26 6.98 13.39
CA LEU A 45 1.08 6.65 14.19
C LEU A 45 1.41 5.57 15.23
N ASP A 46 2.00 4.46 14.81
CA ASP A 46 2.35 3.36 15.70
C ASP A 46 3.33 3.82 16.78
N GLN A 47 4.37 4.58 16.41
CA GLN A 47 5.36 5.08 17.37
C GLN A 47 4.79 6.14 18.30
N ALA A 48 3.96 7.07 17.80
CA ALA A 48 3.33 8.11 18.60
C ALA A 48 2.40 7.51 19.67
N TYR A 49 1.60 6.51 19.31
CA TYR A 49 0.74 5.82 20.26
C TYR A 49 1.54 5.03 21.31
N TYR A 50 2.59 4.33 20.90
CA TYR A 50 3.46 3.64 21.82
C TYR A 50 4.08 4.60 22.86
N GLN A 51 4.57 5.76 22.41
CA GLN A 51 5.17 6.78 23.26
C GLN A 51 4.15 7.59 24.08
N GLY A 52 2.85 7.42 23.83
CA GLY A 52 1.78 8.14 24.53
C GLY A 52 1.46 9.52 23.93
N HIS A 53 2.00 9.87 22.78
CA HIS A 53 1.58 11.01 21.99
C HIS A 53 0.26 10.68 21.30
N GLY A 54 -0.81 11.16 21.75
CA GLY A 54 -2.12 10.86 21.20
C GLY A 54 -3.12 10.53 22.31
N ALA A 55 -3.39 11.55 23.15
CA ALA A 55 -4.35 11.44 24.27
C ALA A 55 -5.75 10.98 23.82
N ALA A 56 -6.06 11.12 22.52
CA ALA A 56 -7.35 10.75 21.96
C ALA A 56 -7.60 9.24 21.88
N MET A 57 -6.54 8.40 21.93
CA MET A 57 -6.67 6.94 21.85
C MET A 57 -5.54 6.25 22.63
N LYS A 58 -5.84 5.18 23.37
CA LYS A 58 -4.83 4.34 24.02
C LYS A 58 -4.13 3.45 22.99
N SER A 59 -2.81 3.29 23.14
CA SER A 59 -2.06 2.34 22.32
C SER A 59 -2.48 0.91 22.61
N HIS A 60 -2.27 0.02 21.65
CA HIS A 60 -2.50 -1.42 21.81
C HIS A 60 -1.80 -1.99 23.05
N LEU A 61 -0.55 -1.57 23.33
CA LEU A 61 0.18 -2.02 24.51
C LEU A 61 -0.43 -1.53 25.82
N LYS A 62 -0.88 -0.27 25.89
CA LYS A 62 -1.58 0.25 27.07
C LYS A 62 -2.90 -0.49 27.32
N LEU A 63 -3.62 -0.85 26.24
CA LEU A 63 -4.83 -1.66 26.34
C LEU A 63 -4.53 -3.06 26.84
N VAL A 64 -3.53 -3.73 26.26
CA VAL A 64 -3.10 -5.06 26.73
C VAL A 64 -2.69 -5.03 28.19
N ARG A 65 -1.90 -4.03 28.59
CA ARG A 65 -1.49 -3.87 29.98
C ARG A 65 -2.67 -3.69 30.92
N ALA A 66 -3.63 -2.83 30.56
CA ALA A 66 -4.82 -2.61 31.35
C ALA A 66 -5.70 -3.86 31.52
N ILE A 67 -5.79 -4.70 30.47
CA ILE A 67 -6.49 -6.00 30.54
C ILE A 67 -5.69 -6.99 31.39
N TYR A 68 -4.36 -7.06 31.20
CA TYR A 68 -3.47 -7.95 31.95
C TYR A 68 -3.53 -7.70 33.47
N ASP A 69 -3.59 -6.43 33.87
CA ASP A 69 -3.66 -6.05 35.30
C ASP A 69 -5.00 -6.42 35.95
N LYS A 70 -6.04 -6.75 35.15
CA LYS A 70 -7.40 -7.10 35.62
C LYS A 70 -7.77 -8.58 35.47
N VAL A 71 -7.07 -9.37 34.67
CA VAL A 71 -7.29 -10.81 34.58
C VAL A 71 -6.75 -11.51 35.83
N ALA A 72 -7.29 -12.69 36.13
CA ALA A 72 -6.83 -13.46 37.30
C ALA A 72 -5.35 -13.84 37.18
N LYS A 73 -4.56 -13.56 38.22
CA LYS A 73 -3.14 -13.94 38.25
C LYS A 73 -2.99 -15.44 38.09
N GLY A 74 -2.07 -15.87 37.20
CA GLY A 74 -1.83 -17.28 36.92
C GLY A 74 -2.87 -17.95 36.04
N SER A 75 -3.86 -17.21 35.53
CA SER A 75 -4.82 -17.73 34.55
C SER A 75 -4.17 -17.90 33.17
N PRO A 76 -4.76 -18.74 32.31
CA PRO A 76 -4.35 -18.84 30.90
C PRO A 76 -4.40 -17.49 30.17
N ALA A 77 -5.32 -16.60 30.51
CA ALA A 77 -5.40 -15.26 29.93
C ALA A 77 -4.23 -14.36 30.39
N ALA A 78 -3.83 -14.45 31.67
CA ALA A 78 -2.64 -13.75 32.16
C ALA A 78 -1.36 -14.27 31.46
N ASP A 79 -1.24 -15.58 31.27
CA ASP A 79 -0.11 -16.16 30.52
C ASP A 79 -0.06 -15.67 29.06
N TYR A 80 -1.20 -15.66 28.38
CA TYR A 80 -1.33 -15.20 26.99
C TYR A 80 -1.00 -13.69 26.84
N LEU A 81 -1.63 -12.85 27.67
CA LEU A 81 -1.38 -11.39 27.63
C LEU A 81 0.05 -11.08 28.05
N GLY A 82 0.55 -11.77 29.07
CA GLY A 82 1.93 -11.64 29.54
C GLY A 82 2.96 -11.98 28.46
N ALA A 83 2.70 -12.99 27.60
CA ALA A 83 3.60 -13.35 26.52
C ALA A 83 3.82 -12.20 25.53
N GLY A 84 2.76 -11.49 25.14
CA GLY A 84 2.89 -10.34 24.26
C GLY A 84 3.58 -9.15 24.93
N LEU A 85 3.36 -8.93 26.25
CA LEU A 85 4.06 -7.89 26.99
C LEU A 85 5.57 -8.20 27.12
N VAL A 86 5.95 -9.48 27.25
CA VAL A 86 7.37 -9.93 27.17
C VAL A 86 7.97 -9.64 25.81
N LEU A 87 7.24 -9.91 24.71
CA LEU A 87 7.67 -9.55 23.35
C LEU A 87 7.86 -8.05 23.16
N ALA A 88 7.04 -7.24 23.83
CA ALA A 88 7.16 -5.78 23.85
C ALA A 88 8.33 -5.28 24.70
N LYS A 89 8.92 -6.14 25.52
CA LYS A 89 9.89 -5.78 26.57
C LYS A 89 9.31 -4.88 27.65
N GLU A 90 8.01 -5.03 27.92
CA GLU A 90 7.36 -4.31 29.01
C GLU A 90 7.82 -4.88 30.38
N PRO A 91 8.00 -3.99 31.38
CA PRO A 91 8.42 -4.40 32.73
C PRO A 91 7.24 -5.07 33.46
N ILE A 92 7.14 -6.39 33.37
CA ILE A 92 6.15 -7.21 34.06
C ILE A 92 6.80 -8.39 34.77
N GLU A 93 6.16 -8.87 35.84
CA GLU A 93 6.47 -10.17 36.44
C GLU A 93 5.83 -11.29 35.62
N ALA A 94 6.48 -11.65 34.52
CA ALA A 94 5.98 -12.66 33.62
C ALA A 94 6.10 -14.07 34.21
N SER A 95 5.09 -14.92 34.02
CA SER A 95 5.14 -16.34 34.34
C SER A 95 6.15 -17.08 33.44
N ALA A 96 6.54 -18.29 33.85
CA ALA A 96 7.37 -19.15 33.01
C ALA A 96 6.66 -19.51 31.68
N LYS A 97 5.33 -19.68 31.69
CA LYS A 97 4.54 -19.93 30.49
C LYS A 97 4.51 -18.74 29.55
N SER A 98 4.35 -17.50 30.09
CA SER A 98 4.42 -16.28 29.28
C SER A 98 5.75 -16.17 28.55
N ARG A 99 6.88 -16.39 29.24
CA ARG A 99 8.22 -16.36 28.64
C ARG A 99 8.40 -17.43 27.57
N SER A 100 8.04 -18.67 27.89
CA SER A 100 8.15 -19.79 26.94
C SER A 100 7.29 -19.55 25.68
N SER A 101 6.08 -19.00 25.83
CA SER A 101 5.20 -18.66 24.69
C SER A 101 5.81 -17.55 23.84
N ALA A 102 6.38 -16.52 24.46
CA ALA A 102 7.06 -15.43 23.77
C ALA A 102 8.29 -15.92 22.99
N GLU A 103 9.12 -16.77 23.60
CA GLU A 103 10.30 -17.38 22.97
C GLU A 103 9.91 -18.29 21.81
N SER A 104 8.89 -19.14 22.00
CA SER A 104 8.36 -20.01 20.96
C SER A 104 7.82 -19.22 19.76
N PHE A 105 7.16 -18.10 19.99
CA PHE A 105 6.73 -17.22 18.91
C PHE A 105 7.91 -16.51 18.24
N ALA A 106 8.84 -15.98 19.03
CA ALA A 106 10.03 -15.27 18.53
C ALA A 106 10.92 -16.16 17.66
N SER A 107 11.04 -17.45 17.97
CA SER A 107 11.82 -18.43 17.20
C SER A 107 11.24 -18.71 15.80
N LYS A 108 9.95 -18.42 15.59
CA LYS A 108 9.28 -18.60 14.29
C LYS A 108 9.46 -17.34 13.43
N GLU A 109 10.65 -17.14 12.86
CA GLU A 109 11.03 -15.92 12.11
C GLU A 109 10.00 -15.48 11.07
N ILE A 110 9.33 -16.43 10.41
CA ILE A 110 8.30 -16.13 9.40
C ILE A 110 7.14 -15.27 9.96
N PHE A 111 6.87 -15.38 11.26
CA PHE A 111 5.81 -14.61 11.92
C PHE A 111 6.35 -13.44 12.74
N SER A 112 7.54 -13.58 13.32
CA SER A 112 8.08 -12.68 14.35
C SER A 112 9.11 -11.69 13.85
N LYS A 113 9.73 -11.92 12.67
CA LYS A 113 10.78 -11.06 12.13
C LYS A 113 10.18 -9.78 11.54
N PRO A 114 10.54 -8.59 12.04
CA PRO A 114 10.02 -7.33 11.53
C PRO A 114 10.37 -7.10 10.06
N ILE A 115 9.44 -6.52 9.32
CA ILE A 115 9.56 -6.19 7.90
C ILE A 115 9.14 -4.75 7.64
N GLY A 116 9.56 -4.17 6.52
CA GLY A 116 9.18 -2.82 6.08
C GLY A 116 9.52 -1.76 7.14
N VAL A 117 8.59 -0.87 7.40
CA VAL A 117 8.74 0.25 8.36
C VAL A 117 9.06 -0.21 9.78
N TYR A 118 8.65 -1.41 10.16
CA TYR A 118 8.90 -1.97 11.49
C TYR A 118 10.36 -2.34 11.74
N THR A 119 11.24 -2.22 10.73
CA THR A 119 12.70 -2.36 10.90
C THR A 119 13.39 -1.04 11.23
N TRP A 120 12.71 0.10 11.17
CA TRP A 120 13.32 1.42 11.30
C TRP A 120 13.75 1.75 12.73
N THR A 121 12.98 1.31 13.73
CA THR A 121 13.34 1.53 15.14
C THR A 121 13.14 0.26 15.98
N PRO A 122 13.85 0.12 17.10
CA PRO A 122 13.61 -0.97 18.06
C PRO A 122 12.18 -1.00 18.59
N THR A 123 11.57 0.17 18.81
CA THR A 123 10.18 0.32 19.23
C THR A 123 9.23 -0.31 18.22
N LEU A 124 9.34 0.07 16.96
CA LEU A 124 8.52 -0.48 15.87
C LEU A 124 8.75 -1.98 15.71
N SER A 125 9.99 -2.46 15.86
CA SER A 125 10.31 -3.89 15.79
C SER A 125 9.62 -4.69 16.91
N ASN A 126 9.57 -4.15 18.11
CA ASN A 126 8.86 -4.79 19.23
C ASN A 126 7.35 -4.76 19.01
N LEU A 127 6.79 -3.63 18.59
CA LEU A 127 5.37 -3.51 18.24
C LEU A 127 4.94 -4.51 17.17
N PHE A 128 5.74 -4.67 16.12
CA PHE A 128 5.47 -5.67 15.09
C PHE A 128 5.26 -7.07 15.69
N ARG A 129 6.18 -7.51 16.54
CA ARG A 129 6.09 -8.82 17.20
C ARG A 129 4.82 -8.96 18.02
N VAL A 130 4.49 -7.93 18.78
CA VAL A 130 3.29 -7.90 19.63
C VAL A 130 2.01 -7.97 18.81
N LEU A 131 1.88 -7.10 17.81
CA LEU A 131 0.70 -7.07 16.95
C LEU A 131 0.54 -8.39 16.18
N ARG A 132 1.65 -8.96 15.69
CA ARG A 132 1.64 -10.26 15.00
C ARG A 132 1.29 -11.42 15.93
N PHE A 133 1.73 -11.38 17.18
CA PHE A 133 1.36 -12.35 18.20
C PHE A 133 -0.14 -12.28 18.50
N TYR A 134 -0.66 -11.12 18.82
CA TYR A 134 -2.07 -10.94 19.16
C TYR A 134 -3.05 -11.02 17.98
N ALA A 135 -2.54 -10.98 16.76
CA ALA A 135 -3.33 -11.28 15.57
C ALA A 135 -3.49 -12.80 15.32
N GLN A 136 -2.74 -13.67 16.02
CA GLN A 136 -2.96 -15.11 15.94
C GLN A 136 -4.29 -15.47 16.60
N PRO A 137 -4.98 -16.53 16.12
CA PRO A 137 -6.19 -17.02 16.77
C PRO A 137 -5.91 -17.46 18.20
N ILE A 138 -6.77 -17.08 19.12
CA ILE A 138 -6.80 -17.61 20.49
C ILE A 138 -7.43 -19.00 20.43
N LEU A 139 -6.63 -20.04 20.68
CA LEU A 139 -7.07 -21.43 20.54
C LEU A 139 -7.84 -21.92 21.75
N ASP A 140 -7.54 -21.38 22.94
CA ASP A 140 -8.24 -21.73 24.19
C ASP A 140 -9.39 -20.74 24.42
N PRO A 141 -10.66 -21.18 24.33
CA PRO A 141 -11.82 -20.33 24.56
C PRO A 141 -11.88 -19.70 25.97
N ALA A 142 -11.21 -20.31 26.96
CA ALA A 142 -11.16 -19.75 28.31
C ALA A 142 -10.45 -18.39 28.33
N ILE A 143 -9.40 -18.24 27.54
CA ILE A 143 -8.65 -16.98 27.41
C ILE A 143 -9.55 -15.87 26.88
N SER A 144 -10.24 -16.11 25.77
CA SER A 144 -11.09 -15.11 25.15
C SER A 144 -12.30 -14.74 26.02
N ARG A 145 -12.88 -15.72 26.74
CA ARG A 145 -13.98 -15.46 27.69
C ARG A 145 -13.53 -14.64 28.88
N GLU A 146 -12.36 -14.91 29.45
CA GLU A 146 -11.83 -14.14 30.57
C GLU A 146 -11.54 -12.70 30.17
N ILE A 147 -10.96 -12.48 28.99
CA ILE A 147 -10.74 -11.13 28.45
C ILE A 147 -12.08 -10.42 28.20
N ALA A 148 -13.06 -11.12 27.63
CA ALA A 148 -14.40 -10.59 27.41
C ALA A 148 -15.08 -10.16 28.72
N ARG A 149 -14.94 -10.97 29.79
CA ARG A 149 -15.44 -10.64 31.14
C ARG A 149 -14.80 -9.35 31.66
N VAL A 150 -13.48 -9.22 31.58
CA VAL A 150 -12.77 -7.99 32.00
C VAL A 150 -13.27 -6.76 31.24
N LEU A 151 -13.49 -6.89 29.92
CA LEU A 151 -14.02 -5.79 29.11
C LEU A 151 -15.50 -5.49 29.42
N ALA A 152 -16.29 -6.48 29.81
CA ALA A 152 -17.68 -6.29 30.22
C ALA A 152 -17.80 -5.59 31.58
N GLU A 153 -16.85 -5.84 32.49
CA GLU A 153 -16.81 -5.25 33.85
C GLU A 153 -16.24 -3.83 33.86
N ASP A 154 -15.52 -3.40 32.79
CA ASP A 154 -14.92 -2.06 32.67
C ASP A 154 -15.34 -1.42 31.34
N GLU A 155 -16.43 -0.65 31.40
CA GLU A 155 -17.01 0.02 30.23
C GLU A 155 -16.02 1.00 29.56
N ALA A 156 -15.23 1.72 30.36
CA ALA A 156 -14.24 2.66 29.83
C ALA A 156 -13.11 1.94 29.07
N LEU A 157 -12.61 0.82 29.63
CA LEU A 157 -11.61 0.00 28.97
C LEU A 157 -12.16 -0.65 27.70
N ARG A 158 -13.41 -1.11 27.76
CA ARG A 158 -14.13 -1.64 26.59
C ARG A 158 -14.22 -0.60 25.48
N ALA A 159 -14.67 0.61 25.78
CA ALA A 159 -14.80 1.70 24.81
C ALA A 159 -13.44 2.05 24.16
N ASP A 160 -12.37 2.14 24.95
CA ASP A 160 -11.01 2.37 24.44
C ASP A 160 -10.54 1.22 23.52
N TYR A 161 -10.83 -0.02 23.89
CA TYR A 161 -10.48 -1.20 23.11
C TYR A 161 -11.25 -1.24 21.77
N GLU A 162 -12.56 -1.02 21.79
CA GLU A 162 -13.41 -0.96 20.60
C GLU A 162 -13.02 0.20 19.67
N LYS A 163 -12.62 1.35 20.24
CA LYS A 163 -12.09 2.48 19.49
C LYS A 163 -10.79 2.13 18.75
N ALA A 164 -9.86 1.42 19.41
CA ALA A 164 -8.62 0.98 18.76
C ALA A 164 -8.86 -0.04 17.64
N ILE A 165 -9.81 -0.95 17.83
CA ILE A 165 -10.26 -1.89 16.81
C ILE A 165 -10.87 -1.14 15.60
N GLY A 166 -11.82 -0.22 15.84
CA GLY A 166 -12.46 0.57 14.79
C GLY A 166 -11.49 1.49 14.04
N PHE A 167 -10.48 2.02 14.73
CA PHE A 167 -9.42 2.79 14.10
C PHE A 167 -8.61 1.95 13.11
N THR A 168 -8.20 0.74 13.51
CA THR A 168 -7.47 -0.19 12.64
C THR A 168 -8.33 -0.63 11.45
N ASP A 169 -9.61 -0.86 11.69
CA ASP A 169 -10.60 -1.23 10.67
C ASP A 169 -10.67 -0.19 9.53
N LYS A 170 -10.72 1.10 9.87
CA LYS A 170 -10.81 2.20 8.89
C LYS A 170 -9.46 2.64 8.32
N LEU A 171 -8.39 2.52 9.10
CA LEU A 171 -7.05 2.85 8.60
C LEU A 171 -6.55 1.81 7.57
N SER A 172 -7.00 0.58 7.67
CA SER A 172 -6.68 -0.49 6.73
C SER A 172 -7.91 -0.94 5.93
N ASN A 173 -8.57 -1.98 6.39
CA ASN A 173 -9.81 -2.53 5.84
C ASN A 173 -10.54 -3.32 6.93
N PRO A 174 -11.81 -3.71 6.72
CA PRO A 174 -12.57 -4.48 7.68
C PRO A 174 -11.80 -5.69 8.22
N LEU A 175 -11.90 -5.89 9.53
CA LEU A 175 -11.17 -6.93 10.23
C LEU A 175 -11.74 -8.32 9.94
N VAL A 176 -10.88 -9.32 9.94
CA VAL A 176 -11.26 -10.73 9.71
C VAL A 176 -11.31 -11.47 11.04
N GLY A 177 -12.44 -12.06 11.32
CA GLY A 177 -12.71 -12.75 12.58
C GLY A 177 -13.33 -11.84 13.63
N ALA A 178 -13.34 -12.30 14.85
CA ALA A 178 -13.91 -11.60 16.00
C ALA A 178 -12.83 -11.23 17.01
N SER A 179 -13.10 -10.22 17.81
CA SER A 179 -12.33 -9.91 19.01
C SER A 179 -13.02 -10.47 20.27
N PRO A 180 -12.33 -10.56 21.41
CA PRO A 180 -12.97 -10.96 22.67
C PRO A 180 -14.16 -10.08 23.05
N ALA A 181 -14.17 -8.80 22.70
CA ALA A 181 -15.34 -7.93 22.94
C ALA A 181 -16.61 -8.43 22.25
N SER A 182 -16.49 -9.08 21.11
CA SER A 182 -17.65 -9.67 20.39
C SER A 182 -18.38 -10.76 21.19
N LEU A 183 -17.71 -11.39 22.16
CA LEU A 183 -18.31 -12.40 23.03
C LEU A 183 -19.27 -11.81 24.07
N ILE A 184 -19.19 -10.51 24.34
CA ILE A 184 -20.08 -9.81 25.27
C ILE A 184 -21.51 -9.84 24.72
N GLU A 185 -21.67 -9.57 23.43
CA GLU A 185 -22.97 -9.55 22.76
C GLU A 185 -23.38 -10.92 22.23
N LYS A 186 -22.41 -11.76 21.88
CA LYS A 186 -22.62 -13.08 21.26
C LYS A 186 -21.76 -14.14 21.95
N PRO A 187 -22.12 -14.60 23.16
CA PRO A 187 -21.32 -15.56 23.93
C PRO A 187 -21.05 -16.89 23.22
N ASP A 188 -21.96 -17.30 22.32
CA ASP A 188 -21.88 -18.55 21.57
C ASP A 188 -20.92 -18.49 20.37
N LEU A 189 -20.40 -17.30 20.01
CA LEU A 189 -19.39 -17.16 18.96
C LEU A 189 -18.12 -17.98 19.22
N ALA A 190 -17.85 -18.37 20.47
CA ALA A 190 -16.66 -19.11 20.84
C ALA A 190 -16.53 -20.51 20.21
N ALA A 191 -17.62 -21.11 19.78
CA ALA A 191 -17.64 -22.43 19.15
C ALA A 191 -17.44 -22.32 17.63
N GLY A 192 -16.17 -22.14 17.20
CA GLY A 192 -15.79 -22.16 15.78
C GLY A 192 -15.43 -20.82 15.15
N ALA A 193 -15.63 -19.69 15.83
CA ALA A 193 -15.19 -18.40 15.34
C ALA A 193 -13.66 -18.19 15.54
N ARG A 194 -13.01 -17.58 14.56
CA ARG A 194 -11.62 -17.15 14.71
C ARG A 194 -11.60 -15.88 15.58
N ILE A 195 -11.24 -16.04 16.85
CA ILE A 195 -11.09 -14.91 17.79
C ILE A 195 -9.62 -14.58 17.94
N SER A 196 -9.26 -13.31 17.82
CA SER A 196 -7.90 -12.78 18.04
C SER A 196 -8.00 -11.53 18.89
N LEU A 197 -7.00 -11.25 19.73
CA LEU A 197 -7.03 -10.02 20.55
C LEU A 197 -7.07 -8.76 19.67
N PHE A 198 -6.24 -8.72 18.64
CA PHE A 198 -6.29 -7.71 17.58
C PHE A 198 -6.46 -8.41 16.23
N PRO A 199 -7.71 -8.58 15.76
CA PRO A 199 -7.97 -9.27 14.50
C PRO A 199 -7.25 -8.62 13.33
N PRO A 200 -6.71 -9.40 12.38
CA PRO A 200 -6.10 -8.86 11.17
C PRO A 200 -7.15 -8.27 10.24
N SER A 201 -6.76 -7.27 9.45
CA SER A 201 -7.64 -6.72 8.42
C SER A 201 -7.76 -7.64 7.20
N SER A 202 -8.88 -7.53 6.48
CA SER A 202 -9.06 -8.13 5.16
C SER A 202 -8.40 -7.30 4.06
N SER A 203 -8.16 -7.91 2.91
CA SER A 203 -7.87 -7.19 1.67
C SER A 203 -8.87 -7.61 0.60
N ARG A 204 -9.10 -6.74 -0.40
CA ARG A 204 -9.97 -7.09 -1.54
C ARG A 204 -9.54 -8.38 -2.21
N GLU A 205 -8.22 -8.53 -2.38
CA GLU A 205 -7.63 -9.73 -2.96
C GLU A 205 -7.85 -10.97 -2.07
N GLY A 206 -7.65 -10.80 -0.75
CA GLY A 206 -7.90 -11.89 0.21
C GLY A 206 -9.36 -12.33 0.23
N ASP A 207 -10.29 -11.38 0.19
CA ASP A 207 -11.73 -11.66 0.12
C ASP A 207 -12.08 -12.41 -1.17
N LEU A 208 -11.52 -11.96 -2.31
CA LEU A 208 -11.70 -12.65 -3.59
C LEU A 208 -11.17 -14.08 -3.54
N PHE A 209 -9.97 -14.28 -3.00
CA PHE A 209 -9.37 -15.61 -2.90
C PHE A 209 -10.16 -16.54 -1.99
N ASN A 210 -10.68 -16.02 -0.90
CA ASN A 210 -11.56 -16.79 -0.01
C ASN A 210 -12.87 -17.20 -0.71
N LYS A 211 -13.42 -16.33 -1.58
CA LYS A 211 -14.61 -16.64 -2.39
C LYS A 211 -14.31 -17.67 -3.48
N LEU A 212 -13.19 -17.52 -4.18
CA LEU A 212 -12.79 -18.42 -5.27
C LEU A 212 -12.34 -19.79 -4.76
N PHE A 213 -11.68 -19.82 -3.61
CA PHE A 213 -11.06 -21.01 -3.04
C PHE A 213 -11.43 -21.22 -1.57
N PRO A 214 -12.71 -21.46 -1.25
CA PRO A 214 -13.17 -21.56 0.14
C PRO A 214 -12.56 -22.74 0.91
N ARG A 215 -12.00 -23.73 0.19
CA ARG A 215 -11.30 -24.90 0.78
C ARG A 215 -9.77 -24.78 0.75
N GLY A 216 -9.26 -23.59 0.47
CA GLY A 216 -7.84 -23.30 0.27
C GLY A 216 -7.43 -23.29 -1.19
N VAL A 217 -6.38 -22.53 -1.48
CA VAL A 217 -5.90 -22.33 -2.86
C VAL A 217 -5.25 -23.62 -3.36
N PRO A 218 -5.67 -24.16 -4.54
CA PRO A 218 -5.01 -25.32 -5.13
C PRO A 218 -3.54 -25.04 -5.47
N GLU A 219 -2.74 -26.09 -5.49
CA GLU A 219 -1.37 -26.00 -6.01
C GLU A 219 -1.39 -25.55 -7.47
N ASN A 220 -0.49 -24.66 -7.86
CA ASN A 220 -0.35 -24.11 -9.21
C ASN A 220 -1.43 -23.10 -9.65
N VAL A 221 -2.27 -22.61 -8.76
CA VAL A 221 -3.15 -21.49 -9.07
C VAL A 221 -2.38 -20.18 -8.99
N ASP A 222 -2.51 -19.42 -10.08
CA ASP A 222 -1.98 -18.08 -10.20
C ASP A 222 -3.02 -17.05 -9.70
N LEU A 223 -2.97 -16.66 -8.39
CA LEU A 223 -3.96 -15.81 -7.76
C LEU A 223 -4.01 -14.37 -8.33
N MET A 224 -2.88 -13.76 -8.74
CA MET A 224 -2.89 -12.42 -9.35
C MET A 224 -3.58 -12.48 -10.73
N ARG A 225 -3.40 -13.57 -11.45
CA ARG A 225 -4.12 -13.79 -12.70
C ARG A 225 -5.62 -13.90 -12.43
N GLU A 226 -6.02 -14.66 -11.43
CA GLU A 226 -7.44 -14.79 -11.07
C GLU A 226 -8.04 -13.46 -10.63
N LEU A 227 -7.31 -12.67 -9.84
CA LEU A 227 -7.69 -11.31 -9.47
C LEU A 227 -7.85 -10.42 -10.72
N ILE A 228 -6.85 -10.38 -11.59
CA ILE A 228 -6.86 -9.58 -12.81
C ILE A 228 -8.01 -10.02 -13.74
N ILE A 229 -8.22 -11.31 -13.91
CA ILE A 229 -9.33 -11.85 -14.72
C ILE A 229 -10.67 -11.45 -14.09
N SER A 230 -10.84 -11.61 -12.79
CA SER A 230 -12.05 -11.27 -12.06
C SER A 230 -12.43 -9.79 -12.22
N ILE A 231 -11.44 -8.90 -12.08
CA ILE A 231 -11.64 -7.45 -12.25
C ILE A 231 -11.96 -7.13 -13.72
N ARG A 232 -11.22 -7.70 -14.68
CA ARG A 232 -11.42 -7.47 -16.12
C ARG A 232 -12.74 -8.00 -16.64
N THR A 233 -13.23 -9.09 -16.11
CA THR A 233 -14.54 -9.67 -16.47
C THR A 233 -15.71 -9.02 -15.72
N GLY A 234 -15.45 -8.07 -14.84
CA GLY A 234 -16.48 -7.39 -14.05
C GLY A 234 -17.10 -8.24 -12.94
N LYS A 235 -16.50 -9.39 -12.61
CA LYS A 235 -16.94 -10.21 -11.46
C LYS A 235 -16.62 -9.53 -10.13
N GLU A 236 -15.53 -8.78 -10.07
CA GLU A 236 -15.15 -7.95 -8.93
C GLU A 236 -14.99 -6.50 -9.35
N ASP A 237 -15.44 -5.59 -8.48
CA ASP A 237 -15.32 -4.15 -8.59
C ASP A 237 -14.35 -3.66 -7.52
N LEU A 238 -13.42 -2.79 -7.87
CA LEU A 238 -12.46 -2.19 -6.93
C LEU A 238 -12.97 -0.92 -6.26
N LYS A 239 -14.21 -0.48 -6.54
CA LYS A 239 -14.78 0.68 -5.83
C LYS A 239 -14.76 0.45 -4.33
N PRO A 240 -14.46 1.50 -3.53
CA PRO A 240 -14.48 1.38 -2.09
C PRO A 240 -15.83 0.85 -1.59
N ARG A 241 -15.80 -0.11 -0.70
CA ARG A 241 -16.99 -0.64 -0.03
C ARG A 241 -17.54 0.42 0.92
N LYS A 242 -18.84 0.33 1.24
CA LYS A 242 -19.49 1.27 2.20
C LYS A 242 -18.82 1.23 3.58
N ASP A 243 -18.38 0.06 4.01
CA ASP A 243 -17.66 -0.20 5.25
C ASP A 243 -16.12 -0.21 5.07
N GLY A 244 -15.62 -0.06 3.83
CA GLY A 244 -14.22 -0.11 3.47
C GLY A 244 -13.36 0.93 4.20
N GLY A 245 -12.09 0.59 4.39
CA GLY A 245 -11.06 1.46 4.94
C GLY A 245 -10.22 2.11 3.85
N TRP A 246 -9.17 2.79 4.28
CA TRP A 246 -8.28 3.52 3.38
C TRP A 246 -7.66 2.66 2.28
N TYR A 247 -7.34 1.39 2.57
CA TYR A 247 -6.79 0.47 1.58
C TYR A 247 -7.70 0.27 0.35
N ASP A 248 -9.04 0.22 0.53
CA ASP A 248 -9.98 0.14 -0.58
C ASP A 248 -9.85 1.35 -1.52
N TYR A 249 -9.68 2.56 -0.98
CA TYR A 249 -9.46 3.78 -1.79
C TYR A 249 -8.14 3.74 -2.54
N GLN A 250 -7.07 3.25 -1.90
CA GLN A 250 -5.77 3.10 -2.54
C GLN A 250 -5.81 2.09 -3.69
N VAL A 251 -6.45 0.94 -3.49
CA VAL A 251 -6.59 -0.10 -4.54
C VAL A 251 -7.49 0.39 -5.67
N TYR A 252 -8.56 1.15 -5.35
CA TYR A 252 -9.42 1.75 -6.38
C TYR A 252 -8.68 2.73 -7.29
N ALA A 253 -7.71 3.46 -6.76
CA ALA A 253 -6.88 4.33 -7.60
C ALA A 253 -6.10 3.53 -8.66
N LEU A 254 -5.69 2.31 -8.35
CA LEU A 254 -4.94 1.44 -9.26
C LEU A 254 -5.80 0.78 -10.36
N GLU A 255 -7.13 0.79 -10.23
CA GLU A 255 -8.02 0.14 -11.20
C GLU A 255 -7.79 0.61 -12.63
N THR A 256 -7.54 1.90 -12.84
CA THR A 256 -7.34 2.46 -14.18
C THR A 256 -6.04 2.01 -14.85
N LEU A 257 -5.08 1.52 -14.09
CA LEU A 257 -3.87 0.90 -14.64
C LEU A 257 -4.15 -0.50 -15.20
N LEU A 258 -5.13 -1.18 -14.62
CA LEU A 258 -5.58 -2.50 -15.07
C LEU A 258 -6.67 -2.42 -16.13
N LEU A 259 -7.57 -1.45 -16.01
CA LEU A 259 -8.70 -1.19 -16.89
C LEU A 259 -8.63 0.26 -17.40
N PRO A 260 -7.65 0.61 -18.26
CA PRO A 260 -7.46 1.99 -18.73
C PRO A 260 -8.68 2.53 -19.48
N GLU A 261 -9.50 1.66 -20.05
CA GLU A 261 -10.77 2.00 -20.68
C GLU A 261 -11.83 2.56 -19.71
N LYS A 262 -11.69 2.33 -18.42
CA LYS A 262 -12.53 2.93 -17.37
C LYS A 262 -12.04 4.32 -16.93
N GLY A 263 -10.83 4.72 -17.31
CA GLY A 263 -10.31 6.05 -17.03
C GLY A 263 -10.86 7.10 -18.01
N ALA A 264 -11.01 8.34 -17.55
CA ALA A 264 -11.44 9.46 -18.38
C ALA A 264 -10.50 9.69 -19.58
N GLU A 265 -9.23 9.40 -19.41
CA GLU A 265 -8.17 9.48 -20.42
C GLU A 265 -8.41 8.59 -21.64
N ALA A 266 -9.16 7.50 -21.50
CA ALA A 266 -9.48 6.59 -22.61
C ALA A 266 -10.25 7.27 -23.77
N SER A 267 -10.96 8.35 -23.48
CA SER A 267 -11.67 9.15 -24.49
C SER A 267 -10.73 10.03 -25.35
N LYS A 268 -9.49 10.25 -24.92
CA LYS A 268 -8.52 11.16 -25.54
C LYS A 268 -7.25 10.46 -26.00
N LEU A 269 -6.85 9.37 -25.37
CA LEU A 269 -5.61 8.67 -25.67
C LEU A 269 -5.87 7.32 -26.34
N LEU A 270 -5.15 7.05 -27.42
CA LEU A 270 -5.02 5.71 -27.92
C LEU A 270 -3.90 4.99 -27.15
N LEU A 271 -4.31 4.15 -26.24
CA LEU A 271 -3.39 3.36 -25.43
C LEU A 271 -2.91 2.14 -26.25
N THR A 272 -1.65 2.17 -26.69
CA THR A 272 -1.05 1.07 -27.44
C THR A 272 -0.98 -0.21 -26.58
N LYS A 273 -0.90 -1.37 -27.24
CA LYS A 273 -0.72 -2.66 -26.53
C LYS A 273 0.49 -2.65 -25.61
N LEU A 274 1.59 -2.03 -26.05
CA LEU A 274 2.81 -1.92 -25.25
C LEU A 274 2.58 -1.07 -24.02
N TYR A 275 1.91 0.07 -24.15
CA TYR A 275 1.57 0.92 -23.02
C TYR A 275 0.61 0.24 -22.04
N LYS A 276 -0.45 -0.43 -22.53
CA LYS A 276 -1.35 -1.23 -21.70
C LYS A 276 -0.62 -2.33 -20.93
N LYS A 277 0.37 -2.99 -21.56
CA LYS A 277 1.22 -3.96 -20.88
C LYS A 277 2.01 -3.33 -19.74
N ARG A 278 2.58 -2.15 -19.97
CA ARG A 278 3.32 -1.40 -18.93
C ARG A 278 2.42 -0.91 -17.81
N MET A 279 1.22 -0.45 -18.13
CA MET A 279 0.23 -0.12 -17.10
C MET A 279 -0.13 -1.33 -16.24
N LEU A 280 -0.27 -2.52 -16.84
CA LEU A 280 -0.47 -3.76 -16.11
C LEU A 280 0.74 -4.10 -15.21
N GLU A 281 1.95 -3.90 -15.70
CA GLU A 281 3.17 -4.08 -14.89
C GLU A 281 3.22 -3.05 -13.74
N ALA A 282 2.86 -1.79 -14.00
CA ALA A 282 2.70 -0.78 -12.97
C ALA A 282 1.65 -1.20 -11.93
N PHE A 283 0.46 -1.62 -12.35
CA PHE A 283 -0.57 -2.12 -11.44
C PHE A 283 -0.03 -3.22 -10.52
N LYS A 284 0.66 -4.22 -11.07
CA LYS A 284 1.25 -5.31 -10.28
C LYS A 284 2.27 -4.79 -9.27
N ALA A 285 3.14 -3.86 -9.69
CA ALA A 285 4.14 -3.26 -8.81
C ALA A 285 3.49 -2.49 -7.67
N LEU A 286 2.53 -1.62 -7.99
CA LEU A 286 1.92 -0.72 -7.02
C LEU A 286 1.03 -1.47 -6.04
N ILE A 287 0.23 -2.43 -6.49
CA ILE A 287 -0.58 -3.25 -5.60
C ILE A 287 0.29 -4.10 -4.66
N THR A 288 1.42 -4.60 -5.15
CA THR A 288 2.38 -5.33 -4.31
C THR A 288 2.97 -4.42 -3.23
N LYS A 289 3.37 -3.20 -3.57
CA LYS A 289 3.85 -2.21 -2.61
C LYS A 289 2.80 -1.84 -1.56
N ARG A 290 1.55 -1.67 -1.96
CA ARG A 290 0.45 -1.38 -1.02
C ARG A 290 0.23 -2.51 -0.02
N ARG A 291 0.36 -3.76 -0.47
CA ARG A 291 0.25 -4.94 0.41
C ARG A 291 1.33 -5.00 1.48
N GLU A 292 2.51 -4.46 1.25
CA GLU A 292 3.60 -4.46 2.23
C GLU A 292 3.18 -3.82 3.55
N ILE A 293 2.39 -2.75 3.50
CA ILE A 293 1.91 -2.06 4.68
C ILE A 293 0.82 -2.87 5.39
N HIS A 294 -0.10 -3.46 4.64
CA HIS A 294 -1.30 -4.13 5.15
C HIS A 294 -1.13 -5.63 5.36
N VAL A 295 0.05 -6.17 5.14
CA VAL A 295 0.48 -7.55 5.24
C VAL A 295 -0.60 -8.57 5.55
N ARG A 296 -1.11 -9.23 4.54
CA ARG A 296 -1.42 -10.67 4.48
C ARG A 296 -1.96 -11.08 3.12
N GLN A 297 -1.08 -11.73 2.36
CA GLN A 297 -1.34 -12.83 1.42
C GLN A 297 -1.71 -12.53 -0.02
N LEU A 298 -1.06 -13.22 -0.83
CA LEU A 298 -1.16 -14.28 -1.86
C LEU A 298 -1.25 -13.80 -3.32
N GLU A 299 -0.65 -14.58 -4.18
CA GLU A 299 -0.19 -14.44 -5.55
C GLU A 299 -1.26 -14.35 -6.65
N VAL A 300 -0.96 -13.86 -7.87
CA VAL A 300 -0.67 -14.56 -9.05
C VAL A 300 -0.79 -14.03 -10.48
N PRO A 301 -0.49 -14.75 -11.58
CA PRO A 301 -0.07 -14.30 -12.92
C PRO A 301 -1.12 -14.00 -14.01
N GLY A 302 -0.66 -13.50 -15.14
CA GLY A 302 -1.26 -12.77 -16.20
C GLY A 302 -1.90 -13.43 -17.44
N THR A 303 -2.37 -12.68 -18.45
CA THR A 303 -2.70 -13.12 -19.83
C THR A 303 -2.84 -12.04 -20.90
N LYS A 304 -3.01 -12.45 -22.17
CA LYS A 304 -2.78 -11.82 -23.48
C LYS A 304 -3.91 -10.95 -24.06
N ALA A 305 -3.63 -10.13 -25.10
CA ALA A 305 -4.52 -9.13 -25.75
C ALA A 305 -4.54 -9.17 -27.30
N GLU A 306 -5.54 -8.54 -27.93
CA GLU A 306 -5.87 -8.55 -29.39
C GLU A 306 -5.68 -7.21 -30.17
N PRO A 307 -5.74 -7.16 -31.52
CA PRO A 307 -5.22 -6.09 -32.39
C PRO A 307 -6.21 -4.96 -32.79
N VAL A 308 -5.69 -3.80 -33.24
CA VAL A 308 -6.42 -2.55 -33.53
C VAL A 308 -6.02 -1.95 -34.89
N ARG A 309 -6.94 -1.18 -35.51
CA ARG A 309 -6.88 -0.53 -36.84
C ARG A 309 -6.16 0.83 -36.85
N ASP A 310 -5.68 1.24 -38.04
CA ASP A 310 -4.93 2.48 -38.26
C ASP A 310 -5.78 3.75 -38.13
N LEU A 311 -5.26 4.71 -37.39
CA LEU A 311 -5.80 6.06 -37.19
C LEU A 311 -4.64 7.07 -37.20
N GLU A 312 -4.91 8.33 -37.55
CA GLU A 312 -3.88 9.36 -37.52
C GLU A 312 -3.59 9.80 -36.08
N TYR A 313 -2.31 9.81 -35.70
CA TYR A 313 -1.88 10.05 -34.33
C TYR A 313 -1.04 11.31 -34.19
N VAL A 314 -1.23 12.03 -33.08
CA VAL A 314 -0.41 13.17 -32.67
C VAL A 314 0.23 12.85 -31.32
N GLN A 315 1.53 13.13 -31.19
CA GLN A 315 2.22 12.91 -29.92
C GLN A 315 1.91 14.07 -28.95
N PRO A 316 1.44 13.79 -27.73
CA PRO A 316 1.11 14.82 -26.76
C PRO A 316 2.37 15.47 -26.16
N ARG A 317 2.23 16.74 -25.76
CA ARG A 317 3.21 17.40 -24.91
C ARG A 317 2.85 17.14 -23.45
N LEU A 318 3.54 16.19 -22.84
CA LEU A 318 3.24 15.77 -21.48
C LEU A 318 4.20 16.40 -20.46
N ARG A 319 3.66 16.78 -19.30
CA ARG A 319 4.41 17.15 -18.08
C ARG A 319 4.56 15.96 -17.13
N VAL A 320 3.60 15.03 -17.20
CA VAL A 320 3.50 13.85 -16.36
C VAL A 320 2.90 12.70 -17.18
N GLU A 321 3.09 11.46 -16.78
CA GLU A 321 2.43 10.32 -17.42
C GLU A 321 0.91 10.50 -17.38
N PRO A 322 0.19 10.33 -18.54
CA PRO A 322 -1.21 10.76 -18.67
C PRO A 322 -2.21 9.78 -18.03
N ASN A 323 -2.28 9.79 -16.71
CA ASN A 323 -3.21 8.97 -15.92
C ASN A 323 -4.05 9.84 -14.96
N PRO A 324 -4.82 10.83 -15.45
CA PRO A 324 -5.54 11.78 -14.59
C PRO A 324 -6.54 11.11 -13.64
N THR A 325 -7.16 10.01 -14.03
CA THR A 325 -8.09 9.29 -13.17
C THR A 325 -7.39 8.64 -11.98
N TYR A 326 -6.17 8.09 -12.18
CA TYR A 326 -5.35 7.60 -11.08
C TYR A 326 -5.03 8.70 -10.08
N TYR A 327 -4.57 9.85 -10.55
CA TYR A 327 -4.20 10.99 -9.69
C TYR A 327 -5.40 11.51 -8.89
N LEU A 328 -6.56 11.66 -9.53
CA LEU A 328 -7.78 12.08 -8.85
C LEU A 328 -8.21 11.11 -7.75
N ARG A 329 -8.19 9.81 -8.05
CA ARG A 329 -8.59 8.78 -7.07
C ARG A 329 -7.61 8.72 -5.90
N THR A 330 -6.31 8.92 -6.16
CA THR A 330 -5.29 9.01 -5.10
C THR A 330 -5.48 10.26 -4.24
N ALA A 331 -5.79 11.41 -4.84
CA ALA A 331 -6.14 12.62 -4.09
C ALA A 331 -7.34 12.39 -3.16
N ARG A 332 -8.40 11.73 -3.67
CA ARG A 332 -9.58 11.36 -2.87
C ARG A 332 -9.25 10.37 -1.74
N SER A 333 -8.31 9.46 -1.97
CA SER A 333 -7.81 8.55 -0.94
C SER A 333 -7.17 9.31 0.22
N TYR A 334 -6.36 10.34 -0.06
CA TYR A 334 -5.77 11.18 0.98
C TYR A 334 -6.78 12.11 1.65
N ALA A 335 -7.79 12.59 0.93
CA ALA A 335 -8.88 13.33 1.55
C ALA A 335 -9.68 12.48 2.53
N PHE A 336 -10.03 11.24 2.15
CA PHE A 336 -10.66 10.28 3.05
C PHE A 336 -9.82 10.06 4.30
N LEU A 337 -8.53 9.82 4.14
CA LEU A 337 -7.61 9.58 5.25
C LEU A 337 -7.51 10.79 6.17
N ALA A 338 -7.34 12.00 5.60
CA ALA A 338 -7.25 13.23 6.38
C ALA A 338 -8.51 13.45 7.22
N ASN A 339 -9.69 13.34 6.60
CA ASN A 339 -10.97 13.52 7.29
C ASN A 339 -11.18 12.45 8.38
N PHE A 340 -10.81 11.20 8.10
CA PHE A 340 -10.91 10.12 9.07
C PHE A 340 -10.00 10.34 10.27
N LEU A 341 -8.73 10.67 10.03
CA LEU A 341 -7.77 10.91 11.11
C LEU A 341 -8.13 12.17 11.92
N GLU A 342 -8.56 13.24 11.24
CA GLU A 342 -8.97 14.48 11.91
C GLU A 342 -10.22 14.26 12.78
N SER A 343 -11.21 13.52 12.28
CA SER A 343 -12.42 13.21 13.06
C SER A 343 -12.17 12.27 14.24
N THR A 344 -11.18 11.38 14.14
CA THR A 344 -10.89 10.35 15.16
C THR A 344 -9.90 10.84 16.22
N LEU A 345 -8.87 11.57 15.81
CA LEU A 345 -7.74 11.98 16.64
C LEU A 345 -7.78 13.46 17.01
N GLY A 346 -8.43 14.26 16.20
CA GLY A 346 -8.45 15.71 16.30
C GLY A 346 -7.23 16.38 15.65
N GLU A 347 -7.44 17.59 15.13
CA GLU A 347 -6.43 18.39 14.45
C GLU A 347 -5.19 18.65 15.33
N SER A 348 -5.39 18.95 16.61
CA SER A 348 -4.28 19.20 17.56
C SER A 348 -3.37 18.00 17.73
N THR A 349 -3.94 16.78 17.74
CA THR A 349 -3.16 15.55 17.80
C THR A 349 -2.36 15.36 16.51
N LEU A 350 -2.96 15.58 15.36
CA LEU A 350 -2.27 15.45 14.07
C LEU A 350 -1.12 16.45 13.93
N LYS A 351 -1.28 17.67 14.46
CA LYS A 351 -0.21 18.68 14.51
C LYS A 351 0.93 18.33 15.46
N SER A 352 0.73 17.42 16.40
CA SER A 352 1.79 16.94 17.29
C SER A 352 2.55 15.72 16.76
N ILE A 353 2.09 15.12 15.66
CA ILE A 353 2.68 13.94 15.06
C ILE A 353 3.43 14.35 13.79
N HIS A 354 4.63 13.82 13.61
CA HIS A 354 5.42 13.98 12.40
C HIS A 354 5.60 12.64 11.70
N GLY A 355 5.53 12.63 10.37
CA GLY A 355 5.84 11.46 9.57
C GLY A 355 7.23 10.93 9.91
N LEU A 356 7.40 9.63 10.04
CA LEU A 356 8.67 9.01 10.39
C LEU A 356 9.39 8.48 9.15
N ARG A 357 10.72 8.53 9.14
CA ARG A 357 11.61 7.92 8.17
C ARG A 357 12.62 7.02 8.86
N GLU A 358 13.40 6.29 8.09
CA GLU A 358 14.50 5.47 8.61
C GLU A 358 15.55 6.35 9.34
N ASP A 359 15.76 7.58 8.88
CA ASP A 359 16.73 8.56 9.37
C ASP A 359 16.14 9.59 10.37
N GLY A 360 14.85 9.51 10.67
CA GLY A 360 14.20 10.38 11.66
C GLY A 360 12.85 10.96 11.23
N PRO A 361 12.28 11.86 12.04
CA PRO A 361 10.99 12.48 11.76
C PRO A 361 11.09 13.48 10.58
N ARG A 362 9.96 13.67 9.88
CA ARG A 362 9.81 14.71 8.86
C ARG A 362 9.64 16.09 9.52
N GLU A 363 9.95 17.15 8.77
CA GLU A 363 9.83 18.53 9.25
C GLU A 363 8.37 18.95 9.44
N LEU A 364 7.52 18.62 8.47
CA LEU A 364 6.10 18.96 8.52
C LEU A 364 5.35 18.04 9.47
N ASP A 365 4.36 18.59 10.18
CA ASP A 365 3.41 17.82 10.94
C ASP A 365 2.48 16.98 10.02
N LEU A 366 1.86 15.96 10.59
CA LEU A 366 1.05 15.02 9.84
C LEU A 366 -0.20 15.67 9.22
N HIS A 367 -0.80 16.67 9.89
CA HIS A 367 -1.95 17.40 9.36
C HIS A 367 -1.59 18.17 8.09
N ALA A 368 -0.45 18.86 8.09
CA ALA A 368 0.05 19.59 6.92
C ALA A 368 0.45 18.63 5.79
N GLU A 369 1.12 17.53 6.10
CA GLU A 369 1.53 16.53 5.11
C GLU A 369 0.35 15.84 4.42
N LEU A 370 -0.71 15.49 5.15
CA LEU A 370 -1.92 14.90 4.57
C LEU A 370 -2.57 15.83 3.54
N ARG A 371 -2.68 17.10 3.88
CA ARG A 371 -3.23 18.13 2.97
C ARG A 371 -2.31 18.38 1.77
N MET A 372 -1.01 18.39 1.99
CA MET A 372 -0.02 18.50 0.92
C MET A 372 -0.13 17.32 -0.06
N MET A 373 -0.23 16.09 0.41
CA MET A 373 -0.39 14.90 -0.45
C MET A 373 -1.68 14.94 -1.26
N ARG A 374 -2.81 15.28 -0.64
CA ARG A 374 -4.08 15.51 -1.34
C ARG A 374 -3.92 16.55 -2.46
N ASN A 375 -3.37 17.71 -2.14
CA ASN A 375 -3.22 18.82 -3.07
C ASN A 375 -2.24 18.50 -4.20
N LEU A 376 -1.14 17.81 -3.91
CA LEU A 376 -0.18 17.32 -4.91
C LEU A 376 -0.86 16.43 -5.93
N PHE A 377 -1.58 15.41 -5.48
CA PHE A 377 -2.25 14.47 -6.39
C PHE A 377 -3.40 15.12 -7.17
N TYR A 378 -4.15 16.03 -6.56
CA TYR A 378 -5.16 16.78 -7.30
C TYR A 378 -4.54 17.73 -8.32
N GLY A 379 -3.43 18.39 -7.99
CA GLY A 379 -2.66 19.19 -8.94
C GLY A 379 -2.13 18.36 -10.12
N LEU A 380 -1.62 17.16 -9.87
CA LEU A 380 -1.21 16.23 -10.94
C LEU A 380 -2.40 15.81 -11.82
N HIS A 381 -3.60 15.63 -11.24
CA HIS A 381 -4.83 15.43 -12.02
C HIS A 381 -5.11 16.62 -12.94
N LEU A 382 -5.05 17.85 -12.42
CA LEU A 382 -5.31 19.06 -13.19
C LEU A 382 -4.31 19.21 -14.35
N LEU A 383 -3.00 19.09 -14.07
CA LEU A 383 -1.95 19.16 -15.09
C LEU A 383 -2.11 18.07 -16.16
N SER A 384 -2.38 16.84 -15.73
CA SER A 384 -2.52 15.70 -16.64
C SER A 384 -3.79 15.78 -17.51
N THR A 385 -4.90 16.34 -17.00
CA THR A 385 -6.11 16.59 -17.79
C THR A 385 -5.89 17.68 -18.83
N GLU A 386 -5.20 18.77 -18.45
CA GLU A 386 -4.84 19.83 -19.38
C GLU A 386 -3.95 19.30 -20.52
N ASP A 387 -2.91 18.51 -20.18
CA ASP A 387 -1.97 17.93 -21.16
C ASP A 387 -2.65 17.12 -22.25
N ILE A 388 -3.80 16.52 -21.98
CA ILE A 388 -4.55 15.67 -22.91
C ILE A 388 -5.90 16.28 -23.34
N GLY A 389 -6.15 17.54 -23.00
CA GLY A 389 -7.36 18.27 -23.40
C GLY A 389 -8.64 17.70 -22.81
N LEU A 390 -8.60 17.18 -21.59
CA LEU A 390 -9.77 16.80 -20.81
C LEU A 390 -10.23 17.95 -19.91
N VAL A 391 -11.51 17.98 -19.61
CA VAL A 391 -12.05 18.84 -18.55
C VAL A 391 -11.75 18.18 -17.20
N PRO A 392 -11.05 18.90 -16.29
CA PRO A 392 -10.74 18.33 -14.98
C PRO A 392 -12.02 18.10 -14.16
N ALA A 393 -12.08 16.96 -13.49
CA ALA A 393 -13.17 16.69 -12.57
C ALA A 393 -13.07 17.58 -11.32
N LEU A 394 -14.23 18.00 -10.81
CA LEU A 394 -14.31 18.72 -9.53
C LEU A 394 -13.92 17.80 -8.36
N PHE A 395 -13.32 18.41 -7.36
CA PHE A 395 -13.07 17.73 -6.10
C PHE A 395 -14.32 17.82 -5.23
N GLU A 396 -15.02 16.69 -5.11
CA GLU A 396 -16.30 16.64 -4.39
C GLU A 396 -16.09 16.70 -2.87
N GLY A 397 -17.00 17.38 -2.19
CA GLY A 397 -17.07 17.38 -0.71
C GLY A 397 -16.17 18.39 -0.01
N GLU A 398 -15.25 19.05 -0.71
CA GLU A 398 -14.31 20.00 -0.11
C GLU A 398 -13.93 21.11 -1.09
N ALA A 399 -13.92 22.36 -0.64
CA ALA A 399 -13.42 23.47 -1.44
C ALA A 399 -11.88 23.39 -1.52
N VAL A 400 -11.36 23.14 -2.70
CA VAL A 400 -9.92 23.06 -2.97
C VAL A 400 -9.52 24.18 -3.92
N ASP A 401 -8.51 24.95 -3.53
CA ASP A 401 -7.90 25.96 -4.42
C ASP A 401 -7.13 25.24 -5.55
N ARG A 402 -7.70 25.27 -6.75
CA ARG A 402 -7.14 24.61 -7.93
C ARG A 402 -5.79 25.19 -8.33
N ALA A 403 -5.65 26.52 -8.31
CA ALA A 403 -4.40 27.17 -8.70
C ALA A 403 -3.27 26.85 -7.73
N ALA A 404 -3.57 26.79 -6.43
CA ALA A 404 -2.60 26.33 -5.41
C ALA A 404 -2.20 24.86 -5.63
N CYS A 405 -3.14 23.99 -5.97
CA CYS A 405 -2.83 22.57 -6.26
C CYS A 405 -1.97 22.42 -7.52
N GLU A 406 -2.27 23.11 -8.60
CA GLU A 406 -1.48 23.13 -9.83
C GLU A 406 -0.06 23.63 -9.57
N LYS A 407 0.07 24.67 -8.75
CA LYS A 407 1.38 25.21 -8.35
C LYS A 407 2.17 24.18 -7.58
N ILE A 408 1.58 23.51 -6.56
CA ILE A 408 2.23 22.47 -5.77
C ILE A 408 2.74 21.34 -6.69
N ALA A 409 1.91 20.86 -7.61
CA ALA A 409 2.28 19.81 -8.54
C ALA A 409 3.40 20.24 -9.49
N THR A 410 3.34 21.47 -10.02
CA THR A 410 4.36 22.03 -10.91
C THR A 410 5.70 22.18 -10.18
N ASP A 411 5.69 22.76 -9.00
CA ASP A 411 6.89 22.95 -8.17
C ASP A 411 7.52 21.59 -7.84
N TRP A 412 6.71 20.60 -7.46
CA TRP A 412 7.19 19.26 -7.19
C TRP A 412 7.76 18.58 -8.44
N LEU A 413 7.09 18.63 -9.57
CA LEU A 413 7.58 18.08 -10.84
C LEU A 413 8.91 18.73 -11.27
N THR A 414 9.14 19.99 -10.95
CA THR A 414 10.39 20.70 -11.27
C THR A 414 11.54 20.28 -10.37
N SER A 415 11.26 19.99 -9.10
CA SER A 415 12.26 19.66 -8.08
C SER A 415 12.27 18.19 -7.66
N ARG A 416 11.55 17.32 -8.36
CA ARG A 416 11.34 15.90 -8.01
C ARG A 416 12.62 15.10 -7.84
N ASP A 417 13.69 15.43 -8.53
CA ASP A 417 15.00 14.80 -8.39
C ASP A 417 15.66 15.07 -7.04
N LYS A 418 15.20 16.10 -6.32
CA LYS A 418 15.63 16.47 -4.97
C LYS A 418 14.69 15.94 -3.90
N ASP A 419 13.57 15.32 -4.28
CA ASP A 419 12.61 14.78 -3.31
C ASP A 419 13.25 13.63 -2.52
N PRO A 420 13.32 13.72 -1.18
CA PRO A 420 13.97 12.70 -0.35
C PRO A 420 13.26 11.35 -0.44
N ASP A 421 11.93 11.32 -0.68
CA ASP A 421 11.20 10.06 -0.84
C ASP A 421 11.58 9.33 -2.13
N LEU A 422 11.87 10.08 -3.21
CA LEU A 422 12.33 9.51 -4.48
C LEU A 422 13.82 9.13 -4.46
N SER A 423 14.58 9.68 -3.52
CA SER A 423 15.98 9.32 -3.29
C SER A 423 16.13 8.08 -2.40
N ALA A 424 15.06 7.67 -1.72
CA ALA A 424 15.08 6.47 -0.89
C ALA A 424 15.34 5.21 -1.71
N ASP A 425 16.02 4.25 -1.11
CA ASP A 425 16.26 2.95 -1.74
C ASP A 425 14.93 2.21 -1.92
N THR A 426 14.52 2.01 -3.18
CA THR A 426 13.24 1.36 -3.52
C THR A 426 13.31 -0.16 -3.52
N ARG A 427 14.48 -0.74 -3.27
CA ARG A 427 14.69 -2.18 -3.22
C ARG A 427 14.16 -2.74 -1.91
N VAL A 428 12.95 -3.24 -1.92
CA VAL A 428 12.26 -3.80 -0.75
C VAL A 428 11.84 -5.24 -1.03
N SER A 429 12.10 -6.15 -0.08
CA SER A 429 11.60 -7.51 -0.13
C SER A 429 10.24 -7.59 0.56
N VAL A 430 9.27 -8.15 -0.13
CA VAL A 430 7.92 -8.39 0.40
C VAL A 430 7.68 -9.88 0.44
N PRO A 431 7.62 -10.51 1.64
CA PRO A 431 7.21 -11.90 1.72
C PRO A 431 5.73 -11.99 1.34
N ILE A 432 5.44 -12.78 0.29
CA ILE A 432 4.07 -12.93 -0.22
C ILE A 432 3.39 -14.12 0.44
N PHE A 433 4.09 -15.23 0.54
CA PHE A 433 3.49 -16.48 0.95
C PHE A 433 4.51 -17.45 1.54
N TYR A 434 4.15 -18.08 2.65
CA TYR A 434 4.88 -19.21 3.18
C TYR A 434 4.04 -20.48 3.10
N ASP A 435 4.44 -21.41 2.23
CA ASP A 435 3.86 -22.72 2.15
C ASP A 435 4.52 -23.64 3.20
N GLN A 436 3.80 -23.87 4.30
CA GLN A 436 4.30 -24.74 5.38
C GLN A 436 4.51 -26.18 4.93
N ARG A 437 3.71 -26.69 3.98
CA ARG A 437 3.81 -28.08 3.50
C ARG A 437 5.06 -28.27 2.66
N LYS A 438 5.39 -27.30 1.83
CA LYS A 438 6.57 -27.32 0.96
C LYS A 438 7.80 -26.70 1.63
N ASN A 439 7.65 -26.08 2.78
CA ASN A 439 8.69 -25.30 3.47
C ASN A 439 9.35 -24.25 2.54
N VAL A 440 8.52 -23.48 1.84
CA VAL A 440 8.94 -22.53 0.83
C VAL A 440 8.33 -21.17 1.11
N THR A 441 9.17 -20.12 1.07
CA THR A 441 8.74 -18.72 1.08
C THR A 441 8.85 -18.15 -0.32
N ARG A 442 7.75 -17.63 -0.84
CA ARG A 442 7.76 -16.86 -2.08
C ARG A 442 7.90 -15.39 -1.76
N LEU A 443 8.83 -14.74 -2.42
CA LEU A 443 9.09 -13.31 -2.32
C LEU A 443 8.74 -12.64 -3.62
N TRP A 444 7.99 -11.56 -3.53
CA TRP A 444 7.83 -10.61 -4.62
C TRP A 444 8.47 -9.30 -4.19
N MET A 445 9.48 -8.86 -4.89
CA MET A 445 10.31 -7.74 -4.47
C MET A 445 10.62 -6.78 -5.60
N THR A 446 10.79 -5.52 -5.27
CA THR A 446 11.41 -4.54 -6.16
C THR A 446 12.93 -4.70 -6.08
N VAL A 447 13.58 -4.98 -7.22
CA VAL A 447 15.04 -5.14 -7.28
C VAL A 447 15.76 -3.88 -7.76
N GLY A 448 15.03 -2.84 -8.06
CA GLY A 448 15.51 -1.52 -8.49
C GLY A 448 14.54 -0.84 -9.43
N VAL A 449 15.00 0.24 -10.04
CA VAL A 449 14.26 1.03 -11.02
C VAL A 449 14.99 0.92 -12.36
N ARG A 450 14.25 0.73 -13.44
CA ARG A 450 14.76 0.84 -14.81
C ARG A 450 14.11 1.99 -15.53
N LEU A 451 14.74 2.47 -16.60
CA LEU A 451 14.13 3.43 -17.51
C LEU A 451 13.42 2.69 -18.64
N ALA A 452 12.18 3.08 -18.91
CA ALA A 452 11.39 2.53 -19.98
C ALA A 452 10.90 3.65 -20.92
N LYS A 453 10.73 3.34 -22.21
CA LYS A 453 10.18 4.28 -23.19
C LYS A 453 8.67 4.40 -22.99
N LEU A 454 8.16 5.63 -22.93
CA LEU A 454 6.74 5.94 -22.98
C LEU A 454 6.35 6.22 -24.43
N ASP A 455 5.40 5.45 -24.95
CA ASP A 455 4.79 5.62 -26.26
C ASP A 455 3.28 5.81 -26.07
N THR A 456 2.86 7.09 -26.10
CA THR A 456 1.44 7.48 -26.07
C THR A 456 1.14 8.38 -27.25
N ARG A 457 -0.09 8.30 -27.76
CA ARG A 457 -0.54 9.06 -28.92
C ARG A 457 -1.96 9.54 -28.72
N TYR A 458 -2.26 10.73 -29.23
CA TYR A 458 -3.63 11.21 -29.39
C TYR A 458 -4.25 10.67 -30.66
N VAL A 459 -5.57 10.51 -30.61
CA VAL A 459 -6.39 10.41 -31.79
C VAL A 459 -6.90 11.81 -32.13
N ARG A 460 -6.75 12.26 -33.39
CA ARG A 460 -7.43 13.45 -33.87
C ARG A 460 -8.94 13.20 -33.86
N ALA A 461 -9.69 14.03 -33.14
CA ALA A 461 -11.14 14.00 -33.16
C ALA A 461 -11.65 15.03 -34.17
N PRO A 462 -12.68 14.74 -34.99
CA PRO A 462 -13.33 15.74 -35.82
C PRO A 462 -13.95 16.80 -34.93
N ARG A 463 -13.75 18.09 -35.25
CA ARG A 463 -14.55 19.16 -34.69
C ARG A 463 -16.03 18.96 -35.02
N ALA A 464 -16.91 19.31 -34.09
CA ALA A 464 -18.31 19.52 -34.40
C ALA A 464 -18.37 20.47 -35.65
N ARG A 465 -19.03 20.04 -36.72
CA ARG A 465 -19.06 20.74 -38.02
C ARG A 465 -19.39 22.21 -37.86
N PRO A 466 -18.63 23.08 -38.50
CA PRO A 466 -19.18 24.37 -38.92
C PRO A 466 -20.38 24.11 -39.84
N GLU A 467 -21.31 25.03 -39.87
CA GLU A 467 -22.54 24.97 -40.70
C GLU A 467 -22.26 24.83 -42.21
N ASP A 468 -21.01 25.00 -42.65
CA ASP A 468 -20.53 24.90 -44.05
C ASP A 468 -20.18 23.48 -44.50
N GLY A 469 -20.31 22.47 -43.66
CA GLY A 469 -20.07 21.05 -44.01
C GLY A 469 -18.61 20.64 -44.14
N SER A 470 -17.64 21.52 -43.86
CA SER A 470 -16.22 21.18 -43.90
C SER A 470 -15.83 20.25 -42.75
N LYS A 471 -15.06 19.22 -43.05
CA LYS A 471 -14.46 18.32 -42.03
C LYS A 471 -13.20 18.99 -41.48
N ASP A 472 -13.37 19.95 -40.59
CA ASP A 472 -12.23 20.53 -39.91
C ASP A 472 -11.81 19.65 -38.71
N TRP A 473 -10.59 19.18 -38.75
CA TRP A 473 -10.03 18.36 -37.70
C TRP A 473 -9.42 19.25 -36.63
N ALA A 474 -10.08 19.38 -35.48
CA ALA A 474 -9.42 19.96 -34.33
C ALA A 474 -8.35 19.04 -33.81
N VAL A 475 -7.14 19.50 -33.79
CA VAL A 475 -6.16 19.08 -32.83
C VAL A 475 -6.70 19.48 -31.46
N VAL A 476 -6.87 18.53 -30.55
CA VAL A 476 -7.51 18.71 -29.24
C VAL A 476 -6.71 19.65 -28.31
N ALA A 477 -5.54 20.07 -28.75
CA ALA A 477 -4.78 21.22 -28.28
C ALA A 477 -3.82 21.66 -29.40
N ASP A 478 -3.42 22.92 -29.43
CA ASP A 478 -2.39 23.50 -30.32
C ASP A 478 -1.02 22.87 -30.05
N HIS A 479 -0.82 21.61 -30.50
CA HIS A 479 0.40 20.88 -30.24
C HIS A 479 1.29 20.85 -31.47
N LYS A 480 2.45 21.48 -31.34
CA LYS A 480 3.58 21.15 -32.20
C LYS A 480 3.96 19.72 -31.94
N LEU A 481 4.05 18.90 -33.00
CA LEU A 481 4.66 17.56 -32.92
C LEU A 481 6.05 17.68 -32.28
N ILE A 482 6.21 17.14 -31.10
CA ILE A 482 7.51 17.08 -30.44
C ILE A 482 8.07 15.70 -30.72
N ALA A 483 9.17 15.67 -31.47
CA ALA A 483 9.90 14.43 -31.80
C ALA A 483 10.63 13.79 -30.60
N ASN A 484 10.36 14.24 -29.38
CA ASN A 484 11.04 13.77 -28.19
C ASN A 484 10.38 12.49 -27.67
N GLU A 485 11.17 11.43 -27.63
CA GLU A 485 10.80 10.22 -26.92
C GLU A 485 10.85 10.47 -25.42
N TYR A 486 9.73 10.26 -24.74
CA TYR A 486 9.72 10.26 -23.28
C TYR A 486 10.28 8.94 -22.74
N VAL A 487 11.05 9.04 -21.69
CA VAL A 487 11.42 7.89 -20.85
C VAL A 487 10.81 8.04 -19.47
N ILE A 488 10.44 6.92 -18.88
CA ILE A 488 9.85 6.92 -17.54
C ILE A 488 10.57 5.92 -16.64
N PRO A 489 10.79 6.27 -15.36
CA PRO A 489 11.28 5.33 -14.38
C PRO A 489 10.16 4.36 -13.99
N VAL A 490 10.46 3.07 -14.03
CA VAL A 490 9.54 1.99 -13.64
C VAL A 490 10.23 1.01 -12.72
N ASP A 491 9.48 0.44 -11.78
CA ASP A 491 9.99 -0.57 -10.88
C ASP A 491 10.31 -1.87 -11.63
N GLU A 492 11.44 -2.46 -11.28
CA GLU A 492 11.80 -3.79 -11.73
C GLU A 492 11.48 -4.80 -10.63
N LEU A 493 10.52 -5.67 -10.92
CA LEU A 493 10.06 -6.68 -9.98
C LEU A 493 10.74 -8.01 -10.20
N ALA A 494 11.00 -8.74 -9.13
CA ALA A 494 11.42 -10.13 -9.14
C ALA A 494 10.52 -10.95 -8.23
N GLU A 495 10.11 -12.11 -8.72
CA GLU A 495 9.47 -13.16 -7.94
C GLU A 495 10.47 -14.28 -7.71
N VAL A 496 10.68 -14.64 -6.46
CA VAL A 496 11.67 -15.66 -6.07
C VAL A 496 11.10 -16.56 -5.00
N GLU A 497 11.34 -17.85 -5.14
CA GLU A 497 11.04 -18.86 -4.16
C GLU A 497 12.28 -19.21 -3.35
N ILE A 498 12.19 -19.12 -2.02
CA ILE A 498 13.28 -19.44 -1.09
C ILE A 498 12.87 -20.64 -0.26
N ARG A 499 13.72 -21.66 -0.20
CA ARG A 499 13.50 -22.82 0.66
C ARG A 499 13.75 -22.51 2.14
N GLY A 500 13.04 -23.18 3.02
CA GLY A 500 13.32 -23.18 4.45
C GLY A 500 12.70 -22.03 5.24
N GLY A 501 11.67 -21.36 4.77
CA GLY A 501 10.93 -20.35 5.55
C GLY A 501 11.74 -19.10 5.93
N ARG A 502 12.95 -18.93 5.39
CA ARG A 502 13.79 -17.78 5.67
C ARG A 502 13.19 -16.52 5.05
N VAL A 503 13.15 -15.45 5.83
CA VAL A 503 12.73 -14.13 5.35
C VAL A 503 13.99 -13.32 5.01
N LEU A 504 14.09 -12.87 3.77
CA LEU A 504 15.15 -11.98 3.34
C LEU A 504 14.91 -10.59 3.99
N ASN A 505 15.87 -10.09 4.74
CA ASN A 505 15.77 -8.76 5.30
C ASN A 505 16.26 -7.69 4.30
N ARG A 506 15.93 -6.41 4.60
CA ARG A 506 16.27 -5.29 3.73
C ARG A 506 17.78 -5.14 3.51
N ALA A 507 18.59 -5.34 4.55
CA ALA A 507 20.05 -5.23 4.47
C ALA A 507 20.65 -6.32 3.56
N ASP A 508 20.15 -7.56 3.70
CA ASP A 508 20.57 -8.67 2.85
C ASP A 508 20.23 -8.43 1.39
N LEU A 509 19.01 -7.96 1.10
CA LEU A 509 18.58 -7.65 -0.27
C LEU A 509 19.40 -6.50 -0.85
N ARG A 510 19.64 -5.44 -0.07
CA ARG A 510 20.48 -4.30 -0.48
C ARG A 510 21.88 -4.76 -0.83
N ALA A 511 22.52 -5.57 0.03
CA ALA A 511 23.87 -6.10 -0.23
C ALA A 511 23.93 -6.93 -1.52
N ILE A 512 22.92 -7.77 -1.79
CA ILE A 512 22.83 -8.53 -3.04
C ILE A 512 22.68 -7.58 -4.24
N CYS A 513 21.79 -6.60 -4.16
CA CYS A 513 21.55 -5.65 -5.26
C CYS A 513 22.77 -4.75 -5.52
N ASP A 514 23.54 -4.40 -4.51
CA ASP A 514 24.76 -3.62 -4.65
C ASP A 514 25.87 -4.42 -5.33
N ALA A 515 25.99 -5.70 -5.00
CA ALA A 515 26.95 -6.61 -5.64
C ALA A 515 26.55 -7.02 -7.05
N MET A 516 25.25 -7.17 -7.34
CA MET A 516 24.71 -7.70 -8.60
C MET A 516 23.94 -6.61 -9.36
N LYS A 517 24.33 -6.32 -10.61
CA LYS A 517 23.80 -5.20 -11.40
C LYS A 517 22.64 -5.58 -12.32
N THR A 518 22.24 -6.83 -12.39
CA THR A 518 21.12 -7.28 -13.26
C THR A 518 20.11 -8.08 -12.47
N LYS A 519 18.83 -8.00 -12.85
CA LYS A 519 17.74 -8.76 -12.26
C LYS A 519 18.03 -10.26 -12.20
N ALA A 520 18.52 -10.84 -13.30
CA ALA A 520 18.84 -12.27 -13.37
C ALA A 520 19.87 -12.70 -12.31
N LYS A 521 20.98 -11.93 -12.18
CA LYS A 521 22.02 -12.20 -11.17
C LYS A 521 21.52 -12.01 -9.75
N ILE A 522 20.67 -10.99 -9.50
CA ILE A 522 20.03 -10.76 -8.19
C ILE A 522 19.16 -11.95 -7.82
N VAL A 523 18.27 -12.39 -8.73
CA VAL A 523 17.41 -13.56 -8.52
C VAL A 523 18.21 -14.82 -8.27
N GLU A 524 19.28 -15.05 -9.04
CA GLU A 524 20.17 -16.20 -8.85
C GLU A 524 20.87 -16.17 -7.48
N ALA A 525 21.38 -15.00 -7.05
CA ALA A 525 22.01 -14.85 -5.75
C ALA A 525 21.06 -15.09 -4.58
N ILE A 526 19.79 -14.67 -4.71
CA ILE A 526 18.76 -14.90 -3.70
C ILE A 526 18.41 -16.40 -3.61
N LYS A 527 18.29 -17.08 -4.75
CA LYS A 527 17.99 -18.53 -4.79
C LYS A 527 19.08 -19.40 -4.17
N LYS A 528 20.32 -18.93 -4.15
CA LYS A 528 21.46 -19.63 -3.56
C LYS A 528 21.55 -19.50 -2.03
N ARG A 529 20.78 -18.61 -1.42
CA ARG A 529 20.66 -18.45 0.03
C ARG A 529 19.62 -19.39 0.63
#